data_b6fc9ca1fc83cfb7fabcba64811a9103
#
_entry.id   b6fc9ca1fc83cfb7fabcba64811a9103
#
_cell.length_a   1.000
_cell.length_b   1.000
_cell.length_c   1.000
_cell.angle_alpha   90.00
_cell.angle_beta   90.00
_cell.angle_gamma   90.00
#
_symmetry.space_group_name_H-M   'P 1'
#
loop_
_entity.id
_entity.type
_entity.pdbx_description
1 polymer ?
#
loop_
_entity_poly.entity_id
_entity_poly.type
_entity_poly.pdbx_seq_one_letter_code
_entity_poly.pdbx_strand_id
1 'polypeptide(L)'
;MVEYVPINGAQLAYRLIGPEDAPLIITLHGGRGFGDHQSDFKAYSPLSTKYRVLSFDYRGHGQSSRTEPYTFHQLVEDIEALRFFFADDKQCIICGGSFGGYLAQQYVITYPDKVSHLILRGTAPSYHHEEMAIQTLEQRASRAPSFSINFLREKVFGRFESDLEFQLVMFAAASLYSEHFDAEAALKNNLSTVFYAKAHNDLYSETEKYFDYRNQLHLITAATLVIVGERDWICPPDQSKDIAARIPNADLNIVPNANHSVHLEKNDEVIGLIQSYLD
;
A
#
# COMPACT_ATOMS: atom_id res chain seq x y z
N MET A 1 -5.91 20.04 5.03
CA MET A 1 -6.13 20.52 3.64
C MET A 1 -5.24 19.70 2.74
N VAL A 2 -5.60 19.46 1.48
CA VAL A 2 -4.68 18.81 0.52
C VAL A 2 -3.77 19.89 -0.03
N GLU A 3 -2.49 19.58 -0.10
CA GLU A 3 -1.44 20.45 -0.64
C GLU A 3 -0.74 19.74 -1.81
N TYR A 4 0.08 20.46 -2.57
CA TYR A 4 0.76 19.94 -3.76
C TYR A 4 2.24 20.29 -3.72
N VAL A 5 3.08 19.34 -4.13
CA VAL A 5 4.53 19.52 -4.21
C VAL A 5 5.06 19.05 -5.58
N PRO A 6 5.96 19.83 -6.23
CA PRO A 6 6.59 19.40 -7.47
C PRO A 6 7.72 18.41 -7.18
N ILE A 7 7.58 17.17 -7.64
CA ILE A 7 8.53 16.08 -7.45
C ILE A 7 8.78 15.40 -8.80
N ASN A 8 10.04 15.38 -9.24
CA ASN A 8 10.49 14.69 -10.46
C ASN A 8 9.57 14.93 -11.69
N GLY A 9 9.17 16.20 -11.88
CA GLY A 9 8.30 16.62 -12.98
C GLY A 9 6.80 16.37 -12.79
N ALA A 10 6.38 15.70 -11.71
CA ALA A 10 4.99 15.53 -11.35
C ALA A 10 4.58 16.53 -10.25
N GLN A 11 3.27 16.82 -10.15
CA GLN A 11 2.65 17.50 -9.01
C GLN A 11 2.01 16.42 -8.13
N LEU A 12 2.57 16.19 -6.94
CA LEU A 12 2.06 15.19 -6.01
C LEU A 12 1.16 15.85 -4.97
N ALA A 13 -0.05 15.32 -4.84
CA ALA A 13 -0.99 15.71 -3.81
C ALA A 13 -0.62 15.04 -2.49
N TYR A 14 -0.63 15.80 -1.39
CA TYR A 14 -0.28 15.26 -0.08
C TYR A 14 -1.05 15.91 1.06
N ARG A 15 -1.01 15.25 2.21
CA ARG A 15 -1.35 15.82 3.52
C ARG A 15 -0.23 15.54 4.50
N LEU A 16 0.06 16.54 5.31
CA LEU A 16 1.07 16.47 6.36
C LEU A 16 0.47 16.96 7.68
N ILE A 17 0.71 16.21 8.76
CA ILE A 17 0.26 16.57 10.10
C ILE A 17 1.30 16.13 11.13
N GLY A 18 1.42 16.87 12.22
CA GLY A 18 2.33 16.59 13.34
C GLY A 18 3.33 17.70 13.58
N PRO A 19 4.14 17.63 14.66
CA PRO A 19 5.14 18.64 14.99
C PRO A 19 6.22 18.73 13.92
N GLU A 20 6.67 19.94 13.59
CA GLU A 20 7.61 20.20 12.50
C GLU A 20 8.96 19.49 12.68
N ASP A 21 9.46 19.42 13.91
CA ASP A 21 10.76 18.82 14.25
C ASP A 21 10.67 17.30 14.54
N ALA A 22 9.47 16.71 14.50
CA ALA A 22 9.30 15.28 14.81
C ALA A 22 9.79 14.39 13.65
N PRO A 23 10.17 13.13 13.95
CA PRO A 23 10.53 12.17 12.92
C PRO A 23 9.43 12.00 11.88
N LEU A 24 9.81 11.90 10.60
CA LEU A 24 8.87 11.79 9.48
C LEU A 24 8.43 10.33 9.28
N ILE A 25 7.11 10.10 9.23
CA ILE A 25 6.49 8.89 8.71
C ILE A 25 5.95 9.19 7.32
N ILE A 26 6.36 8.42 6.32
CA ILE A 26 5.78 8.47 4.97
C ILE A 26 4.89 7.25 4.79
N THR A 27 3.60 7.47 4.51
CA THR A 27 2.64 6.39 4.27
C THR A 27 2.47 6.15 2.78
N LEU A 28 2.52 4.90 2.38
CA LEU A 28 2.44 4.43 1.01
C LEU A 28 1.15 3.61 0.84
N HIS A 29 0.15 4.20 0.18
CA HIS A 29 -1.17 3.59 0.02
C HIS A 29 -1.18 2.39 -0.92
N GLY A 30 -2.21 1.55 -0.81
CA GLY A 30 -2.44 0.43 -1.72
C GLY A 30 -3.07 0.85 -3.05
N GLY A 31 -3.12 -0.11 -3.98
CA GLY A 31 -3.77 0.05 -5.29
C GLY A 31 -2.82 0.52 -6.39
N ARG A 32 -2.77 -0.24 -7.50
CA ARG A 32 -2.07 0.16 -8.73
C ARG A 32 -3.06 0.86 -9.65
N GLY A 33 -2.86 2.15 -9.93
CA GLY A 33 -3.76 2.97 -10.75
C GLY A 33 -5.08 3.36 -10.08
N PHE A 34 -5.25 3.07 -8.79
CA PHE A 34 -6.37 3.50 -7.95
C PHE A 34 -5.95 3.64 -6.49
N GLY A 35 -6.86 4.14 -5.66
CA GLY A 35 -6.52 4.47 -4.27
C GLY A 35 -5.89 5.86 -4.17
N ASP A 36 -5.84 6.34 -2.96
CA ASP A 36 -5.30 7.66 -2.64
C ASP A 36 -4.82 7.72 -1.18
N HIS A 37 -4.22 8.85 -0.82
CA HIS A 37 -3.68 9.11 0.51
C HIS A 37 -4.74 9.18 1.63
N GLN A 38 -6.03 9.29 1.32
CA GLN A 38 -7.03 9.68 2.32
C GLN A 38 -7.25 8.59 3.38
N SER A 39 -7.30 7.32 2.96
CA SER A 39 -7.48 6.19 3.89
C SER A 39 -6.31 6.06 4.85
N ASP A 40 -5.08 6.14 4.33
CA ASP A 40 -3.86 6.06 5.13
C ASP A 40 -3.73 7.29 6.04
N PHE A 41 -3.99 8.50 5.53
CA PHE A 41 -3.98 9.71 6.34
C PHE A 41 -4.96 9.61 7.52
N LYS A 42 -6.18 9.11 7.27
CA LYS A 42 -7.17 8.89 8.33
C LYS A 42 -6.68 7.86 9.35
N ALA A 43 -6.15 6.74 8.87
CA ALA A 43 -5.73 5.63 9.72
C ALA A 43 -4.52 5.99 10.59
N TYR A 44 -3.53 6.70 10.03
CA TYR A 44 -2.26 6.97 10.72
C TYR A 44 -2.17 8.35 11.37
N SER A 45 -3.17 9.24 11.19
CA SER A 45 -3.21 10.54 11.87
C SER A 45 -3.07 10.48 13.40
N PRO A 46 -3.51 9.42 14.13
CA PRO A 46 -3.25 9.33 15.58
C PRO A 46 -1.77 9.30 15.96
N LEU A 47 -0.86 8.92 15.05
CA LEU A 47 0.59 8.96 15.28
C LEU A 47 1.14 10.39 15.30
N SER A 48 0.37 11.38 14.84
CA SER A 48 0.83 12.78 14.72
C SER A 48 1.08 13.49 16.04
N THR A 49 0.78 12.86 17.16
CA THR A 49 1.16 13.38 18.49
C THR A 49 2.68 13.33 18.74
N LYS A 50 3.38 12.38 18.14
CA LYS A 50 4.83 12.16 18.29
C LYS A 50 5.61 12.24 16.97
N TYR A 51 4.92 12.08 15.82
CA TYR A 51 5.54 11.96 14.50
C TYR A 51 4.94 12.96 13.52
N ARG A 52 5.70 13.29 12.48
CA ARG A 52 5.23 14.02 11.31
C ARG A 52 4.70 13.00 10.30
N VAL A 53 3.39 12.92 10.10
CA VAL A 53 2.75 11.92 9.22
C VAL A 53 2.47 12.56 7.87
N LEU A 54 3.16 12.09 6.84
CA LEU A 54 2.99 12.44 5.44
C LEU A 54 2.27 11.31 4.70
N SER A 55 1.11 11.61 4.13
CA SER A 55 0.38 10.72 3.23
C SER A 55 0.21 11.42 1.89
N PHE A 56 0.53 10.77 0.79
CA PHE A 56 0.52 11.38 -0.55
C PHE A 56 -0.03 10.43 -1.61
N ASP A 57 -0.48 10.99 -2.73
CA ASP A 57 -0.86 10.24 -3.91
C ASP A 57 0.33 10.08 -4.85
N TYR A 58 0.59 8.86 -5.32
CA TYR A 58 1.59 8.64 -6.36
C TYR A 58 1.21 9.37 -7.65
N ARG A 59 2.19 9.63 -8.54
CA ARG A 59 1.88 10.07 -9.91
C ARG A 59 0.87 9.12 -10.56
N GLY A 60 -0.13 9.65 -11.26
CA GLY A 60 -1.20 8.86 -11.86
C GLY A 60 -2.22 8.27 -10.87
N HIS A 61 -2.20 8.66 -9.60
CA HIS A 61 -3.16 8.24 -8.58
C HIS A 61 -3.84 9.46 -7.94
N GLY A 62 -5.03 9.25 -7.41
CA GLY A 62 -5.76 10.24 -6.62
C GLY A 62 -5.82 11.63 -7.27
N GLN A 63 -5.33 12.63 -6.55
CA GLN A 63 -5.30 14.03 -6.98
C GLN A 63 -3.93 14.46 -7.55
N SER A 64 -2.96 13.55 -7.60
CA SER A 64 -1.67 13.81 -8.23
C SER A 64 -1.76 13.88 -9.75
N SER A 65 -0.81 14.56 -10.38
CA SER A 65 -0.77 14.70 -11.83
C SER A 65 -0.57 13.35 -12.54
N ARG A 66 -1.18 13.22 -13.73
CA ARG A 66 -1.03 12.07 -14.62
C ARG A 66 0.25 12.18 -15.44
N THR A 67 1.41 12.15 -14.76
CA THR A 67 2.74 12.34 -15.34
C THR A 67 3.47 11.01 -15.44
N GLU A 68 3.79 10.57 -16.65
CA GLU A 68 4.59 9.36 -16.90
C GLU A 68 6.06 9.55 -16.54
N PRO A 69 6.84 8.45 -16.34
CA PRO A 69 6.44 7.04 -16.46
C PRO A 69 5.79 6.51 -15.17
N TYR A 70 4.93 5.48 -15.32
CA TYR A 70 4.36 4.73 -14.21
C TYR A 70 5.13 3.42 -14.04
N THR A 71 6.26 3.46 -13.35
CA THR A 71 7.11 2.30 -13.06
C THR A 71 7.42 2.25 -11.57
N PHE A 72 7.71 1.07 -11.03
CA PHE A 72 8.12 0.92 -9.63
C PHE A 72 9.35 1.77 -9.33
N HIS A 73 10.33 1.77 -10.24
CA HIS A 73 11.54 2.59 -10.10
C HIS A 73 11.19 4.07 -9.95
N GLN A 74 10.37 4.64 -10.84
CA GLN A 74 10.02 6.06 -10.78
C GLN A 74 9.24 6.41 -9.49
N LEU A 75 8.35 5.51 -9.04
CA LEU A 75 7.62 5.74 -7.80
C LEU A 75 8.56 5.71 -6.58
N VAL A 76 9.58 4.86 -6.60
CA VAL A 76 10.63 4.80 -5.55
C VAL A 76 11.47 6.08 -5.55
N GLU A 77 11.85 6.61 -6.73
CA GLU A 77 12.55 7.89 -6.85
C GLU A 77 11.70 9.07 -6.37
N ASP A 78 10.38 9.01 -6.57
CA ASP A 78 9.47 10.03 -6.04
C ASP A 78 9.38 9.98 -4.51
N ILE A 79 9.41 8.78 -3.91
CA ILE A 79 9.44 8.60 -2.45
C ILE A 79 10.73 9.21 -1.87
N GLU A 80 11.89 8.96 -2.50
CA GLU A 80 13.15 9.54 -2.03
C GLU A 80 13.17 11.06 -2.16
N ALA A 81 12.67 11.59 -3.26
CA ALA A 81 12.58 13.03 -3.45
C ALA A 81 11.63 13.70 -2.44
N LEU A 82 10.51 13.04 -2.09
CA LEU A 82 9.61 13.50 -1.02
C LEU A 82 10.28 13.44 0.35
N ARG A 83 10.98 12.33 0.66
CA ARG A 83 11.73 12.23 1.92
C ARG A 83 12.72 13.38 2.05
N PHE A 84 13.52 13.62 1.00
CA PHE A 84 14.50 14.70 1.00
C PHE A 84 13.83 16.08 1.15
N PHE A 85 12.72 16.31 0.47
CA PHE A 85 11.99 17.58 0.54
C PHE A 85 11.46 17.87 1.96
N PHE A 86 10.97 16.86 2.68
CA PHE A 86 10.34 17.05 3.99
C PHE A 86 11.24 16.76 5.19
N ALA A 87 12.34 16.03 5.02
CA ALA A 87 13.23 15.62 6.10
C ALA A 87 14.72 15.88 5.83
N ASP A 88 15.04 16.56 4.74
CA ASP A 88 16.43 16.78 4.29
C ASP A 88 17.20 15.43 4.20
N ASP A 89 18.39 15.35 4.77
CA ASP A 89 19.18 14.11 4.79
C ASP A 89 18.84 13.16 5.95
N LYS A 90 17.83 13.45 6.75
CA LYS A 90 17.43 12.60 7.88
C LYS A 90 16.76 11.32 7.41
N GLN A 91 16.90 10.26 8.21
CA GLN A 91 16.13 9.05 8.03
C GLN A 91 14.64 9.30 8.27
N CYS A 92 13.81 8.48 7.64
CA CYS A 92 12.37 8.47 7.86
C CYS A 92 11.88 7.08 8.29
N ILE A 93 10.62 7.01 8.66
CA ILE A 93 9.85 5.79 8.88
C ILE A 93 8.99 5.59 7.63
N ILE A 94 9.06 4.40 7.02
CA ILE A 94 8.22 4.05 5.87
C ILE A 94 7.11 3.10 6.33
N CYS A 95 5.87 3.45 6.02
CA CYS A 95 4.70 2.64 6.32
C CYS A 95 3.95 2.30 5.02
N GLY A 96 4.13 1.08 4.50
CA GLY A 96 3.56 0.65 3.22
C GLY A 96 2.53 -0.46 3.34
N GLY A 97 1.36 -0.30 2.69
CA GLY A 97 0.32 -1.30 2.65
C GLY A 97 0.02 -1.82 1.25
N SER A 98 -0.22 -3.14 1.10
CA SER A 98 -0.54 -3.74 -0.19
C SER A 98 0.50 -3.36 -1.26
N PHE A 99 0.11 -2.73 -2.36
CA PHE A 99 1.01 -2.17 -3.37
C PHE A 99 2.05 -1.20 -2.77
N GLY A 100 1.64 -0.33 -1.84
CA GLY A 100 2.57 0.53 -1.12
C GLY A 100 3.64 -0.23 -0.34
N GLY A 101 3.33 -1.46 0.09
CA GLY A 101 4.30 -2.36 0.71
C GLY A 101 5.31 -2.95 -0.28
N TYR A 102 4.93 -3.13 -1.56
CA TYR A 102 5.91 -3.52 -2.61
C TYR A 102 6.90 -2.38 -2.84
N LEU A 103 6.40 -1.15 -2.94
CA LEU A 103 7.25 0.04 -3.10
C LEU A 103 8.13 0.28 -1.87
N ALA A 104 7.58 0.07 -0.65
CA ALA A 104 8.33 0.19 0.59
C ALA A 104 9.53 -0.77 0.65
N GLN A 105 9.32 -2.04 0.27
CA GLN A 105 10.39 -3.04 0.21
C GLN A 105 11.46 -2.62 -0.82
N GLN A 106 11.07 -2.25 -2.03
CA GLN A 106 12.01 -1.78 -3.05
C GLN A 106 12.76 -0.53 -2.59
N TYR A 107 12.05 0.43 -1.99
CA TYR A 107 12.66 1.66 -1.50
C TYR A 107 13.74 1.39 -0.45
N VAL A 108 13.44 0.56 0.56
CA VAL A 108 14.42 0.25 1.62
C VAL A 108 15.62 -0.55 1.10
N ILE A 109 15.41 -1.42 0.11
CA ILE A 109 16.50 -2.15 -0.56
C ILE A 109 17.39 -1.17 -1.36
N THR A 110 16.79 -0.16 -2.01
CA THR A 110 17.52 0.83 -2.82
C THR A 110 18.20 1.89 -1.96
N TYR A 111 17.57 2.31 -0.86
CA TYR A 111 18.02 3.38 0.04
C TYR A 111 18.11 2.93 1.50
N PRO A 112 18.91 1.91 1.84
CA PRO A 112 18.92 1.29 3.17
C PRO A 112 19.28 2.27 4.29
N ASP A 113 20.15 3.23 4.03
CA ASP A 113 20.62 4.22 5.03
C ASP A 113 19.61 5.36 5.26
N LYS A 114 18.51 5.41 4.51
CA LYS A 114 17.50 6.49 4.60
C LYS A 114 16.29 6.09 5.44
N VAL A 115 16.20 4.85 5.91
CA VAL A 115 15.06 4.34 6.65
C VAL A 115 15.49 3.83 8.02
N SER A 116 14.88 4.38 9.07
CA SER A 116 15.08 3.90 10.45
C SER A 116 14.16 2.71 10.77
N HIS A 117 12.88 2.80 10.37
CA HIS A 117 11.88 1.77 10.61
C HIS A 117 11.05 1.52 9.35
N LEU A 118 10.74 0.25 9.11
CA LEU A 118 9.89 -0.21 8.03
C LEU A 118 8.63 -0.87 8.61
N ILE A 119 7.46 -0.36 8.28
CA ILE A 119 6.17 -0.93 8.67
C ILE A 119 5.48 -1.44 7.42
N LEU A 120 5.28 -2.74 7.33
CA LEU A 120 4.63 -3.41 6.21
C LEU A 120 3.26 -3.93 6.63
N ARG A 121 2.23 -3.66 5.83
CA ARG A 121 0.85 -4.02 6.15
C ARG A 121 0.17 -4.71 4.97
N GLY A 122 -0.32 -5.97 5.18
CA GLY A 122 -1.10 -6.70 4.18
C GLY A 122 -0.47 -6.66 2.79
N THR A 123 0.80 -7.09 2.70
CA THR A 123 1.62 -7.01 1.49
C THR A 123 2.32 -8.33 1.18
N ALA A 124 3.06 -8.38 0.09
CA ALA A 124 3.76 -9.58 -0.36
C ALA A 124 5.20 -9.26 -0.80
N PRO A 125 6.13 -10.23 -0.74
CA PRO A 125 7.52 -10.03 -1.18
C PRO A 125 7.73 -10.24 -2.67
N SER A 126 6.72 -10.78 -3.37
CA SER A 126 6.82 -11.08 -4.79
C SER A 126 5.46 -11.23 -5.46
N TYR A 127 5.45 -11.17 -6.79
CA TYR A 127 4.25 -11.38 -7.63
C TYR A 127 3.61 -12.77 -7.46
N HIS A 128 4.31 -13.74 -6.90
CA HIS A 128 3.78 -15.09 -6.65
C HIS A 128 2.58 -15.12 -5.67
N HIS A 129 2.32 -14.01 -4.94
CA HIS A 129 1.12 -13.88 -4.12
C HIS A 129 -0.18 -13.98 -4.94
N GLU A 130 -0.14 -13.69 -6.25
CA GLU A 130 -1.31 -13.74 -7.13
C GLU A 130 -1.95 -15.12 -7.16
N GLU A 131 -1.15 -16.20 -7.18
CA GLU A 131 -1.69 -17.58 -7.16
C GLU A 131 -2.38 -17.91 -5.84
N MET A 132 -1.82 -17.46 -4.72
CA MET A 132 -2.45 -17.65 -3.40
C MET A 132 -3.74 -16.82 -3.28
N ALA A 133 -3.77 -15.60 -3.84
CA ALA A 133 -4.98 -14.78 -3.89
C ALA A 133 -6.11 -15.48 -4.68
N ILE A 134 -5.78 -16.17 -5.77
CA ILE A 134 -6.74 -16.95 -6.55
C ILE A 134 -7.33 -18.09 -5.69
N GLN A 135 -6.49 -18.84 -4.97
CA GLN A 135 -6.93 -19.92 -4.10
C GLN A 135 -7.82 -19.42 -2.95
N THR A 136 -7.50 -18.27 -2.35
CA THR A 136 -8.34 -17.68 -1.30
C THR A 136 -9.65 -17.12 -1.85
N LEU A 137 -9.67 -16.61 -3.08
CA LEU A 137 -10.89 -16.17 -3.75
C LEU A 137 -11.85 -17.34 -3.99
N GLU A 138 -11.36 -18.51 -4.41
CA GLU A 138 -12.19 -19.71 -4.59
C GLU A 138 -12.97 -20.05 -3.31
N GLN A 139 -12.34 -19.91 -2.17
CA GLN A 139 -12.96 -20.16 -0.85
C GLN A 139 -13.97 -19.07 -0.44
N ARG A 140 -13.91 -17.89 -1.07
CA ARG A 140 -14.70 -16.71 -0.72
C ARG A 140 -15.64 -16.24 -1.83
N ALA A 141 -15.79 -16.99 -2.91
CA ALA A 141 -16.59 -16.61 -4.07
C ALA A 141 -18.04 -16.23 -3.73
N SER A 142 -18.63 -16.83 -2.69
CA SER A 142 -19.98 -16.50 -2.24
C SER A 142 -20.13 -15.08 -1.68
N ARG A 143 -19.05 -14.44 -1.24
CA ARG A 143 -19.06 -13.05 -0.71
C ARG A 143 -19.16 -12.01 -1.83
N ALA A 144 -18.69 -12.35 -3.03
CA ALA A 144 -18.68 -11.48 -4.19
C ALA A 144 -19.16 -12.24 -5.45
N PRO A 145 -20.46 -12.58 -5.55
CA PRO A 145 -20.97 -13.43 -6.63
C PRO A 145 -20.85 -12.78 -8.01
N SER A 146 -20.66 -11.46 -8.06
CA SER A 146 -20.43 -10.71 -9.31
C SER A 146 -18.96 -10.60 -9.70
N PHE A 147 -18.04 -11.21 -8.91
CA PHE A 147 -16.61 -11.17 -9.14
C PHE A 147 -16.06 -12.58 -9.40
N SER A 148 -15.45 -12.79 -10.55
CA SER A 148 -14.94 -14.10 -10.96
C SER A 148 -13.41 -14.20 -10.85
N ILE A 149 -12.90 -15.44 -10.83
CA ILE A 149 -11.45 -15.69 -10.92
C ILE A 149 -10.86 -15.09 -12.20
N ASN A 150 -11.62 -15.11 -13.31
CA ASN A 150 -11.17 -14.50 -14.57
C ASN A 150 -11.03 -12.98 -14.42
N PHE A 151 -11.93 -12.30 -13.69
CA PHE A 151 -11.76 -10.87 -13.39
C PHE A 151 -10.48 -10.62 -12.56
N LEU A 152 -10.18 -11.50 -11.61
CA LEU A 152 -8.94 -11.38 -10.84
C LEU A 152 -7.71 -11.52 -11.75
N ARG A 153 -7.63 -12.59 -12.56
CA ARG A 153 -6.49 -12.90 -13.42
C ARG A 153 -6.31 -11.90 -14.55
N GLU A 154 -7.38 -11.62 -15.30
CA GLU A 154 -7.30 -10.89 -16.57
C GLU A 154 -7.39 -9.37 -16.35
N LYS A 155 -8.03 -8.93 -15.27
CA LYS A 155 -8.27 -7.50 -14.99
C LYS A 155 -7.43 -7.02 -13.82
N VAL A 156 -7.62 -7.53 -12.59
CA VAL A 156 -6.93 -7.02 -11.39
C VAL A 156 -5.43 -7.31 -11.43
N PHE A 157 -5.03 -8.52 -11.88
CA PHE A 157 -3.62 -8.91 -12.12
C PHE A 157 -3.21 -8.79 -13.58
N GLY A 158 -3.98 -8.10 -14.38
CA GLY A 158 -3.80 -7.95 -15.81
C GLY A 158 -4.04 -6.52 -16.28
N ARG A 159 -5.03 -6.32 -17.16
CA ARG A 159 -5.24 -5.03 -17.83
C ARG A 159 -6.72 -4.65 -17.89
N PHE A 160 -6.99 -3.36 -17.74
CA PHE A 160 -8.29 -2.75 -17.96
C PHE A 160 -8.33 -2.00 -19.31
N GLU A 161 -9.48 -2.02 -19.96
CA GLU A 161 -9.74 -1.31 -21.21
C GLU A 161 -10.08 0.16 -21.01
N SER A 162 -10.63 0.50 -19.84
CA SER A 162 -11.03 1.85 -19.48
C SER A 162 -11.07 2.08 -17.98
N ASP A 163 -11.06 3.36 -17.58
CA ASP A 163 -11.22 3.78 -16.18
C ASP A 163 -12.58 3.31 -15.62
N LEU A 164 -13.63 3.31 -16.44
CA LEU A 164 -14.97 2.85 -16.02
C LEU A 164 -15.00 1.32 -15.80
N GLU A 165 -14.42 0.54 -16.70
CA GLU A 165 -14.31 -0.91 -16.49
C GLU A 165 -13.55 -1.21 -15.19
N PHE A 166 -12.45 -0.52 -14.98
CA PHE A 166 -11.65 -0.64 -13.77
C PHE A 166 -12.48 -0.37 -12.51
N GLN A 167 -13.19 0.77 -12.48
CA GLN A 167 -14.06 1.16 -11.38
C GLN A 167 -15.13 0.10 -11.08
N LEU A 168 -15.81 -0.40 -12.11
CA LEU A 168 -16.89 -1.38 -11.96
C LEU A 168 -16.38 -2.74 -11.46
N VAL A 169 -15.25 -3.21 -11.99
CA VAL A 169 -14.62 -4.48 -11.55
C VAL A 169 -14.17 -4.37 -10.09
N MET A 170 -13.56 -3.27 -9.69
CA MET A 170 -13.16 -3.05 -8.30
C MET A 170 -14.35 -2.90 -7.35
N PHE A 171 -15.47 -2.31 -7.80
CA PHE A 171 -16.70 -2.30 -7.02
C PHE A 171 -17.27 -3.71 -6.82
N ALA A 172 -17.26 -4.54 -7.87
CA ALA A 172 -17.70 -5.93 -7.76
C ALA A 172 -16.85 -6.76 -6.77
N ALA A 173 -15.57 -6.40 -6.59
CA ALA A 173 -14.66 -7.03 -5.64
C ALA A 173 -14.75 -6.45 -4.20
N ALA A 174 -15.42 -5.33 -4.00
CA ALA A 174 -15.30 -4.53 -2.76
C ALA A 174 -15.65 -5.32 -1.48
N SER A 175 -16.62 -6.24 -1.55
CA SER A 175 -17.03 -7.08 -0.42
C SER A 175 -15.97 -8.10 0.03
N LEU A 176 -14.92 -8.32 -0.75
CA LEU A 176 -13.81 -9.22 -0.41
C LEU A 176 -12.78 -8.57 0.53
N TYR A 177 -12.69 -7.23 0.55
CA TYR A 177 -11.59 -6.50 1.18
C TYR A 177 -11.80 -6.20 2.68
N SER A 178 -13.01 -6.40 3.20
CA SER A 178 -13.34 -6.18 4.61
C SER A 178 -14.20 -7.31 5.17
N GLU A 179 -14.06 -7.60 6.46
CA GLU A 179 -14.94 -8.59 7.14
C GLU A 179 -16.34 -8.05 7.36
N HIS A 180 -16.47 -6.73 7.52
CA HIS A 180 -17.74 -6.03 7.67
C HIS A 180 -17.99 -5.15 6.44
N PHE A 181 -18.76 -5.68 5.48
CA PHE A 181 -19.08 -4.98 4.25
C PHE A 181 -20.32 -4.10 4.41
N ASP A 182 -20.16 -2.81 4.16
CA ASP A 182 -21.24 -1.83 4.03
C ASP A 182 -21.33 -1.39 2.56
N ALA A 183 -22.41 -1.76 1.89
CA ALA A 183 -22.58 -1.52 0.47
C ALA A 183 -22.70 -0.02 0.13
N GLU A 184 -23.37 0.78 0.99
CA GLU A 184 -23.53 2.23 0.77
C GLU A 184 -22.20 2.96 0.95
N ALA A 185 -21.46 2.63 2.00
CA ALA A 185 -20.12 3.16 2.22
C ALA A 185 -19.15 2.74 1.11
N ALA A 186 -19.18 1.49 0.67
CA ALA A 186 -18.38 0.98 -0.44
C ALA A 186 -18.70 1.70 -1.76
N LEU A 187 -19.98 1.92 -2.08
CA LEU A 187 -20.40 2.67 -3.27
C LEU A 187 -19.92 4.13 -3.19
N LYS A 188 -20.11 4.79 -2.06
CA LYS A 188 -19.66 6.17 -1.86
C LYS A 188 -18.15 6.29 -2.03
N ASN A 189 -17.39 5.37 -1.45
CA ASN A 189 -15.93 5.33 -1.59
C ASN A 189 -15.51 5.08 -3.06
N ASN A 190 -16.14 4.11 -3.73
CA ASN A 190 -15.85 3.80 -5.14
C ASN A 190 -16.13 5.00 -6.06
N LEU A 191 -17.23 5.73 -5.84
CA LEU A 191 -17.58 6.92 -6.62
C LEU A 191 -16.63 8.11 -6.38
N SER A 192 -15.99 8.18 -5.21
CA SER A 192 -15.00 9.23 -4.89
C SER A 192 -13.57 8.85 -5.25
N THR A 193 -13.28 7.57 -5.47
CA THR A 193 -11.97 7.08 -5.83
C THR A 193 -11.67 7.35 -7.32
N VAL A 194 -10.49 7.86 -7.60
CA VAL A 194 -9.98 8.00 -8.96
C VAL A 194 -9.43 6.65 -9.42
N PHE A 195 -9.94 6.17 -10.54
CA PHE A 195 -9.43 4.99 -11.24
C PHE A 195 -8.74 5.45 -12.52
N TYR A 196 -7.51 4.98 -12.74
CA TYR A 196 -6.75 5.33 -13.92
C TYR A 196 -6.12 4.08 -14.53
N ALA A 197 -6.82 3.52 -15.53
CA ALA A 197 -6.48 2.26 -16.17
C ALA A 197 -5.07 2.27 -16.78
N LYS A 198 -4.62 3.40 -17.34
CA LYS A 198 -3.26 3.49 -17.91
C LYS A 198 -2.18 3.29 -16.85
N ALA A 199 -2.27 3.94 -15.69
CA ALA A 199 -1.29 3.74 -14.61
C ALA A 199 -1.32 2.30 -14.10
N HIS A 200 -2.52 1.69 -13.94
CA HIS A 200 -2.65 0.28 -13.61
C HIS A 200 -1.94 -0.60 -14.64
N ASN A 201 -2.26 -0.43 -15.92
CA ASN A 201 -1.73 -1.26 -17.01
C ASN A 201 -0.22 -1.15 -17.15
N ASP A 202 0.36 0.04 -16.95
CA ASP A 202 1.80 0.25 -17.00
C ASP A 202 2.49 -0.43 -15.81
N LEU A 203 1.91 -0.34 -14.59
CA LEU A 203 2.41 -1.02 -13.39
C LEU A 203 2.20 -2.54 -13.39
N TYR A 204 1.39 -3.07 -14.32
CA TYR A 204 1.22 -4.48 -14.63
C TYR A 204 1.84 -4.89 -15.96
N SER A 205 2.67 -4.03 -16.59
CA SER A 205 3.42 -4.39 -17.77
C SER A 205 4.40 -5.56 -17.51
N GLU A 206 4.88 -6.20 -18.57
CA GLU A 206 5.83 -7.31 -18.47
C GLU A 206 7.12 -6.94 -17.70
N THR A 207 7.50 -5.66 -17.67
CA THR A 207 8.67 -5.17 -16.96
C THR A 207 8.41 -4.92 -15.48
N GLU A 208 7.18 -4.63 -15.06
CA GLU A 208 6.82 -4.22 -13.71
C GLU A 208 6.09 -5.32 -12.91
N LYS A 209 5.35 -6.19 -13.63
CA LYS A 209 4.51 -7.22 -13.02
C LYS A 209 5.29 -8.21 -12.15
N TYR A 210 6.44 -8.67 -12.63
CA TYR A 210 7.19 -9.80 -12.06
C TYR A 210 8.21 -9.38 -10.99
N PHE A 211 7.83 -8.44 -10.12
CA PHE A 211 8.67 -8.06 -9.00
C PHE A 211 8.93 -9.24 -8.05
N ASP A 212 10.16 -9.38 -7.55
CA ASP A 212 10.52 -10.41 -6.58
C ASP A 212 11.70 -9.95 -5.70
N TYR A 213 11.39 -9.61 -4.47
CA TYR A 213 12.38 -9.12 -3.49
C TYR A 213 12.91 -10.20 -2.55
N ARG A 214 12.39 -11.44 -2.62
CA ARG A 214 12.67 -12.51 -1.66
C ARG A 214 14.15 -12.74 -1.41
N ASN A 215 14.95 -12.64 -2.45
CA ASN A 215 16.41 -12.83 -2.35
C ASN A 215 17.17 -11.58 -1.88
N GLN A 216 16.48 -10.47 -1.65
CA GLN A 216 17.06 -9.18 -1.25
C GLN A 216 16.56 -8.73 0.13
N LEU A 217 15.50 -9.33 0.68
CA LEU A 217 14.93 -8.93 1.96
C LEU A 217 15.91 -9.04 3.12
N HIS A 218 16.88 -9.96 3.05
CA HIS A 218 17.93 -10.09 4.06
C HIS A 218 18.89 -8.89 4.12
N LEU A 219 18.87 -8.01 3.11
CA LEU A 219 19.66 -6.77 3.07
C LEU A 219 19.00 -5.62 3.83
N ILE A 220 17.73 -5.77 4.20
CA ILE A 220 16.99 -4.73 4.94
C ILE A 220 17.53 -4.69 6.38
N THR A 221 18.11 -3.55 6.75
CA THR A 221 18.67 -3.30 8.09
C THR A 221 17.75 -2.46 8.98
N ALA A 222 16.75 -1.80 8.39
CA ALA A 222 15.76 -1.04 9.13
C ALA A 222 14.97 -1.95 10.08
N ALA A 223 14.69 -1.47 11.29
CA ALA A 223 13.81 -2.15 12.23
C ALA A 223 12.45 -2.37 11.56
N THR A 224 11.99 -3.63 11.47
CA THR A 224 10.84 -3.97 10.61
C THR A 224 9.70 -4.57 11.39
N LEU A 225 8.50 -3.98 11.27
CA LEU A 225 7.23 -4.49 11.77
C LEU A 225 6.34 -4.91 10.59
N VAL A 226 5.88 -6.16 10.60
CA VAL A 226 4.96 -6.70 9.59
C VAL A 226 3.60 -6.95 10.25
N ILE A 227 2.54 -6.39 9.68
CA ILE A 227 1.16 -6.51 10.18
C ILE A 227 0.27 -7.06 9.07
N VAL A 228 -0.57 -8.03 9.39
CA VAL A 228 -1.51 -8.61 8.42
C VAL A 228 -2.81 -9.02 9.09
N GLY A 229 -3.94 -8.85 8.42
CA GLY A 229 -5.21 -9.42 8.87
C GLY A 229 -5.20 -10.95 8.68
N GLU A 230 -5.66 -11.69 9.71
CA GLU A 230 -5.76 -13.17 9.67
C GLU A 230 -6.52 -13.67 8.42
N ARG A 231 -7.46 -12.86 7.93
CA ARG A 231 -8.33 -13.18 6.81
C ARG A 231 -8.02 -12.40 5.54
N ASP A 232 -6.82 -11.86 5.42
CA ASP A 232 -6.40 -11.18 4.19
C ASP A 232 -6.46 -12.17 3.01
N TRP A 233 -7.29 -11.86 2.03
CA TRP A 233 -7.53 -12.77 0.91
C TRP A 233 -6.57 -12.53 -0.26
N ILE A 234 -6.08 -11.29 -0.45
CA ILE A 234 -5.26 -10.92 -1.61
C ILE A 234 -3.77 -10.96 -1.30
N CYS A 235 -3.38 -10.64 -0.05
CA CYS A 235 -2.04 -10.86 0.47
C CYS A 235 -2.13 -11.74 1.74
N PRO A 236 -2.41 -13.04 1.58
CA PRO A 236 -2.65 -13.94 2.72
C PRO A 236 -1.51 -13.92 3.74
N PRO A 237 -1.78 -14.26 5.02
CA PRO A 237 -0.78 -14.20 6.09
C PRO A 237 0.54 -14.91 5.80
N ASP A 238 0.54 -15.92 4.93
CA ASP A 238 1.76 -16.62 4.54
C ASP A 238 2.74 -15.74 3.77
N GLN A 239 2.26 -14.70 3.07
CA GLN A 239 3.13 -13.70 2.44
C GLN A 239 3.87 -12.87 3.50
N SER A 240 3.16 -12.45 4.53
CA SER A 240 3.75 -11.71 5.66
C SER A 240 4.70 -12.57 6.49
N LYS A 241 4.41 -13.86 6.66
CA LYS A 241 5.33 -14.83 7.29
C LYS A 241 6.63 -14.99 6.46
N ASP A 242 6.53 -15.07 5.13
CA ASP A 242 7.69 -15.16 4.24
C ASP A 242 8.55 -13.88 4.33
N ILE A 243 7.93 -12.70 4.36
CA ILE A 243 8.64 -11.43 4.57
C ILE A 243 9.38 -11.45 5.91
N ALA A 244 8.67 -11.72 7.00
CA ALA A 244 9.25 -11.69 8.35
C ALA A 244 10.35 -12.74 8.55
N ALA A 245 10.24 -13.90 7.91
CA ALA A 245 11.28 -14.93 7.96
C ALA A 245 12.57 -14.55 7.21
N ARG A 246 12.51 -13.59 6.29
CA ARG A 246 13.66 -13.18 5.44
C ARG A 246 14.31 -11.88 5.89
N ILE A 247 13.58 -10.98 6.51
CA ILE A 247 14.13 -9.73 7.06
C ILE A 247 14.71 -10.01 8.45
N PRO A 248 15.98 -9.70 8.71
CA PRO A 248 16.58 -9.93 10.02
C PRO A 248 15.84 -9.21 11.14
N ASN A 249 15.46 -9.94 12.18
CA ASN A 249 14.79 -9.42 13.37
C ASN A 249 13.45 -8.69 13.09
N ALA A 250 12.73 -9.07 12.05
CA ALA A 250 11.41 -8.51 11.79
C ALA A 250 10.38 -9.08 12.78
N ASP A 251 9.55 -8.20 13.33
CA ASP A 251 8.39 -8.57 14.16
C ASP A 251 7.17 -8.80 13.27
N LEU A 252 6.44 -9.90 13.50
CA LEU A 252 5.21 -10.24 12.78
C LEU A 252 4.00 -10.22 13.71
N ASN A 253 2.97 -9.47 13.32
CA ASN A 253 1.68 -9.46 14.00
C ASN A 253 0.55 -9.84 13.04
N ILE A 254 -0.15 -10.93 13.35
CA ILE A 254 -1.34 -11.40 12.63
C ILE A 254 -2.56 -10.98 13.46
N VAL A 255 -3.32 -10.01 12.94
CA VAL A 255 -4.48 -9.41 13.62
C VAL A 255 -5.71 -10.30 13.40
N PRO A 256 -6.30 -10.87 14.47
CA PRO A 256 -7.42 -11.79 14.34
C PRO A 256 -8.68 -11.08 13.84
N ASN A 257 -9.52 -11.82 13.09
CA ASN A 257 -10.79 -11.33 12.55
C ASN A 257 -10.68 -10.02 11.75
N ALA A 258 -9.57 -9.82 11.05
CA ALA A 258 -9.34 -8.70 10.15
C ALA A 258 -8.95 -9.21 8.76
N ASN A 259 -9.32 -8.45 7.74
CA ASN A 259 -9.04 -8.73 6.34
C ASN A 259 -7.93 -7.80 5.80
N HIS A 260 -7.90 -7.57 4.49
CA HIS A 260 -6.88 -6.77 3.82
C HIS A 260 -6.80 -5.31 4.32
N SER A 261 -7.95 -4.72 4.66
CA SER A 261 -8.02 -3.36 5.19
C SER A 261 -7.80 -3.28 6.71
N VAL A 262 -6.90 -4.10 7.26
CA VAL A 262 -6.66 -4.24 8.70
C VAL A 262 -6.47 -2.91 9.43
N HIS A 263 -5.79 -1.94 8.81
CA HIS A 263 -5.55 -0.60 9.35
C HIS A 263 -6.83 0.26 9.49
N LEU A 264 -7.90 -0.11 8.80
CA LEU A 264 -9.22 0.51 8.91
C LEU A 264 -10.17 -0.31 9.80
N GLU A 265 -10.11 -1.65 9.66
CA GLU A 265 -10.99 -2.57 10.41
C GLU A 265 -10.61 -2.67 11.89
N LYS A 266 -9.33 -2.58 12.20
CA LYS A 266 -8.74 -2.70 13.54
C LYS A 266 -7.78 -1.55 13.82
N ASN A 267 -8.22 -0.32 13.54
CA ASN A 267 -7.34 0.84 13.56
C ASN A 267 -6.65 1.03 14.92
N ASP A 268 -7.39 0.99 16.03
CA ASP A 268 -6.82 1.20 17.37
C ASP A 268 -5.74 0.14 17.70
N GLU A 269 -5.97 -1.13 17.31
CA GLU A 269 -5.02 -2.21 17.52
C GLU A 269 -3.75 -2.00 16.66
N VAL A 270 -3.91 -1.66 15.38
CA VAL A 270 -2.80 -1.39 14.47
C VAL A 270 -1.98 -0.18 14.93
N ILE A 271 -2.63 0.90 15.36
CA ILE A 271 -1.94 2.08 15.89
C ILE A 271 -1.20 1.75 17.18
N GLY A 272 -1.81 0.97 18.09
CA GLY A 272 -1.16 0.52 19.32
C GLY A 272 0.10 -0.33 19.06
N LEU A 273 0.04 -1.25 18.08
CA LEU A 273 1.21 -2.04 17.65
C LEU A 273 2.33 -1.15 17.12
N ILE A 274 2.00 -0.19 16.25
CA ILE A 274 2.98 0.73 15.67
C ILE A 274 3.60 1.62 16.76
N GLN A 275 2.80 2.19 17.65
CA GLN A 275 3.30 3.03 18.74
C GLN A 275 4.25 2.26 19.66
N SER A 276 3.85 1.05 20.07
CA SER A 276 4.70 0.19 20.92
C SER A 276 6.00 -0.25 20.25
N TYR A 277 6.01 -0.32 18.92
CA TYR A 277 7.18 -0.69 18.14
C TYR A 277 8.15 0.48 17.93
N LEU A 278 7.63 1.69 17.84
CA LEU A 278 8.43 2.89 17.60
C LEU A 278 8.93 3.57 18.91
N ASP A 279 8.36 3.22 20.08
CA ASP A 279 8.78 3.72 21.42
C ASP A 279 10.01 2.97 21.93
#